data_d8f2a8c22b9db7ca7a5159c0b3326dfa
#
_entry.id   d8f2a8c22b9db7ca7a5159c0b3326dfa
#
_cell.length_a   1.000
_cell.length_b   1.000
_cell.length_c   1.000
_cell.angle_alpha   90.00
_cell.angle_beta   90.00
_cell.angle_gamma   90.00
#
_symmetry.space_group_name_H-M   'P 1'
#
loop_
_entity.id
_entity.type
_entity.pdbx_description
1 polymer ?
#
loop_
_entity_poly.entity_id
_entity_poly.type
_entity_poly.pdbx_seq_one_letter_code
_entity_poly.pdbx_strand_id
1 'polypeptide(L)'
;MSQEKAKPNGDKKTDAKSKAAPAPAAKAPVAPPAPAPVPPLFTSVDWLTFGITTLLVFLGYYWTLAPDLTLEDSGELAVGSFYAGVPHPPGYPVWTIFTWLVCKLVPVSNIAWRVALASAIQGALACGMIGMMVSRGSAMIIEGFENLRGIEPKVEKAICVVCGYVAGMLMGFNGYLWSQAVIVEV
;
A
#
# COMPACT_ATOMS: atom_id res chain seq x y z
N MET A 1 -49.52 -105.42 12.58
CA MET A 1 -48.74 -106.23 11.59
C MET A 1 -47.97 -105.31 10.71
N SER A 2 -46.68 -105.57 10.60
CA SER A 2 -45.68 -105.17 9.59
C SER A 2 -45.20 -103.71 9.66
N GLN A 3 -44.15 -103.62 10.22
CA GLN A 3 -42.80 -103.06 9.92
C GLN A 3 -42.66 -102.57 8.46
N GLU A 4 -42.06 -101.40 8.29
CA GLU A 4 -40.94 -101.36 7.35
C GLU A 4 -40.03 -100.11 7.64
N LYS A 5 -38.80 -100.41 7.48
CA LYS A 5 -37.57 -99.83 7.87
C LYS A 5 -37.23 -98.51 7.22
N ALA A 6 -36.53 -97.78 8.03
CA ALA A 6 -35.70 -96.59 7.71
C ALA A 6 -34.66 -96.83 6.63
N LYS A 7 -34.25 -95.76 5.97
CA LYS A 7 -32.85 -95.52 5.54
C LYS A 7 -32.53 -94.03 5.52
N PRO A 8 -31.37 -93.64 6.01
CA PRO A 8 -30.96 -92.24 6.07
C PRO A 8 -30.34 -91.78 4.79
N ASN A 9 -30.57 -90.58 4.38
CA ASN A 9 -29.88 -89.99 3.24
C ASN A 9 -29.17 -88.73 3.63
N GLY A 10 -27.92 -88.67 3.23
CA GLY A 10 -26.83 -87.92 3.64
C GLY A 10 -26.91 -86.42 3.54
N ASP A 11 -26.21 -85.87 4.43
CA ASP A 11 -25.81 -84.46 4.48
C ASP A 11 -25.07 -84.04 3.19
N LYS A 12 -25.57 -83.04 2.52
CA LYS A 12 -24.81 -82.19 1.64
C LYS A 12 -24.76 -80.80 2.19
N LYS A 13 -23.71 -80.51 2.93
CA LYS A 13 -23.27 -79.16 3.19
C LYS A 13 -22.97 -78.43 1.88
N THR A 14 -23.77 -77.46 1.55
CA THR A 14 -23.46 -76.47 0.54
C THR A 14 -22.99 -75.24 1.26
N ASP A 15 -21.66 -75.08 1.29
CA ASP A 15 -21.01 -73.82 1.73
C ASP A 15 -21.32 -72.70 0.73
N ALA A 16 -22.39 -71.98 0.99
CA ALA A 16 -22.67 -70.74 0.27
C ALA A 16 -21.86 -69.65 0.93
N LYS A 17 -20.62 -69.45 0.41
CA LYS A 17 -19.76 -68.31 0.74
C LYS A 17 -20.42 -67.04 0.19
N SER A 18 -21.22 -66.36 1.03
CA SER A 18 -21.78 -65.05 0.74
C SER A 18 -20.62 -64.06 0.56
N LYS A 19 -20.34 -63.70 -0.68
CA LYS A 19 -19.43 -62.62 -1.04
C LYS A 19 -20.13 -61.33 -0.70
N ALA A 20 -19.87 -60.80 0.52
CA ALA A 20 -20.29 -59.45 0.89
C ALA A 20 -19.62 -58.45 -0.07
N ALA A 21 -20.45 -57.70 -0.79
CA ALA A 21 -19.97 -56.59 -1.61
C ALA A 21 -19.26 -55.53 -0.73
N PRO A 22 -18.13 -54.97 -1.17
CA PRO A 22 -17.43 -53.91 -0.40
C PRO A 22 -18.35 -52.69 -0.27
N ALA A 23 -18.51 -52.23 0.98
CA ALA A 23 -19.22 -51.01 1.26
C ALA A 23 -18.63 -49.84 0.46
N PRO A 24 -19.46 -48.91 -0.06
CA PRO A 24 -18.93 -47.74 -0.77
C PRO A 24 -18.04 -46.95 0.15
N ALA A 25 -16.78 -46.72 -0.28
CA ALA A 25 -15.79 -45.94 0.42
C ALA A 25 -16.38 -44.56 0.73
N ALA A 26 -16.48 -44.24 2.00
CA ALA A 26 -16.91 -42.90 2.45
C ALA A 26 -15.96 -41.86 1.80
N LYS A 27 -16.52 -40.96 0.99
CA LYS A 27 -15.76 -39.84 0.43
C LYS A 27 -15.14 -39.05 1.58
N ALA A 28 -13.83 -38.96 1.60
CA ALA A 28 -13.11 -38.13 2.56
C ALA A 28 -13.69 -36.70 2.55
N PRO A 29 -13.81 -36.03 3.72
CA PRO A 29 -14.29 -34.66 3.79
C PRO A 29 -13.46 -33.79 2.86
N VAL A 30 -14.12 -33.10 1.93
CA VAL A 30 -13.46 -32.11 1.05
C VAL A 30 -12.94 -31.00 1.95
N ALA A 31 -11.63 -30.80 1.98
CA ALA A 31 -11.03 -29.71 2.71
C ALA A 31 -11.68 -28.39 2.28
N PRO A 32 -11.98 -27.47 3.23
CA PRO A 32 -12.54 -26.17 2.87
C PRO A 32 -11.63 -25.45 1.88
N PRO A 33 -12.19 -24.75 0.88
CA PRO A 33 -11.39 -24.01 -0.10
C PRO A 33 -10.48 -23.01 0.61
N ALA A 34 -9.23 -22.92 0.16
CA ALA A 34 -8.29 -21.96 0.69
C ALA A 34 -8.88 -20.53 0.60
N PRO A 35 -8.69 -19.69 1.63
CA PRO A 35 -9.21 -18.33 1.60
C PRO A 35 -8.68 -17.59 0.38
N ALA A 36 -9.57 -16.86 -0.31
CA ALA A 36 -9.18 -16.06 -1.47
C ALA A 36 -8.11 -15.03 -1.07
N PRO A 37 -7.10 -14.80 -1.91
CA PRO A 37 -6.06 -13.82 -1.61
C PRO A 37 -6.70 -12.43 -1.41
N VAL A 38 -6.33 -11.78 -0.32
CA VAL A 38 -6.80 -10.42 -0.02
C VAL A 38 -6.23 -9.46 -1.08
N PRO A 39 -7.08 -8.68 -1.76
CA PRO A 39 -6.59 -7.73 -2.76
C PRO A 39 -5.69 -6.67 -2.10
N PRO A 40 -4.68 -6.15 -2.81
CA PRO A 40 -3.80 -5.10 -2.28
C PRO A 40 -4.61 -3.84 -1.96
N LEU A 41 -4.24 -3.16 -0.86
CA LEU A 41 -4.91 -1.92 -0.43
C LEU A 41 -4.83 -0.83 -1.51
N PHE A 42 -3.66 -0.67 -2.11
CA PHE A 42 -3.41 0.28 -3.19
C PHE A 42 -3.21 -0.43 -4.51
N THR A 43 -3.81 0.11 -5.55
CA THR A 43 -3.74 -0.39 -6.93
C THR A 43 -2.63 0.30 -7.72
N SER A 44 -2.34 -0.19 -8.92
CA SER A 44 -1.39 0.48 -9.84
C SER A 44 -1.83 1.91 -10.22
N VAL A 45 -3.12 2.19 -10.21
CA VAL A 45 -3.68 3.54 -10.45
C VAL A 45 -3.30 4.49 -9.33
N ASP A 46 -3.37 4.04 -8.08
CA ASP A 46 -3.01 4.84 -6.91
C ASP A 46 -1.50 5.14 -6.88
N TRP A 47 -0.67 4.15 -7.21
CA TRP A 47 0.78 4.34 -7.34
C TRP A 47 1.16 5.28 -8.48
N LEU A 48 0.44 5.23 -9.61
CA LEU A 48 0.63 6.17 -10.71
C LEU A 48 0.31 7.60 -10.25
N THR A 49 -0.82 7.79 -9.55
CA THR A 49 -1.22 9.08 -9.00
C THR A 49 -0.17 9.61 -8.03
N PHE A 50 0.33 8.76 -7.12
CA PHE A 50 1.45 9.09 -6.23
C PHE A 50 2.66 9.60 -7.02
N GLY A 51 3.11 8.83 -8.01
CA GLY A 51 4.33 9.15 -8.76
C GLY A 51 4.22 10.45 -9.54
N ILE A 52 3.13 10.65 -10.27
CA ILE A 52 2.91 11.87 -11.07
C ILE A 52 2.81 13.10 -10.15
N THR A 53 2.03 13.02 -9.08
CA THR A 53 1.85 14.13 -8.15
C THR A 53 3.15 14.50 -7.45
N THR A 54 3.87 13.50 -6.91
CA THR A 54 5.18 13.71 -6.28
C THR A 54 6.16 14.38 -7.25
N LEU A 55 6.26 13.88 -8.48
CA LEU A 55 7.19 14.41 -9.47
C LEU A 55 6.89 15.86 -9.81
N LEU A 56 5.63 16.20 -10.07
CA LEU A 56 5.26 17.55 -10.49
C LEU A 56 5.40 18.57 -9.35
N VAL A 57 5.01 18.20 -8.13
CA VAL A 57 5.22 19.05 -6.96
C VAL A 57 6.71 19.23 -6.69
N PHE A 58 7.50 18.16 -6.76
CA PHE A 58 8.95 18.23 -6.59
C PHE A 58 9.62 19.12 -7.63
N LEU A 59 9.24 19.05 -8.90
CA LEU A 59 9.77 19.92 -9.94
C LEU A 59 9.47 21.41 -9.66
N GLY A 60 8.25 21.71 -9.20
CA GLY A 60 7.87 23.07 -8.77
C GLY A 60 8.72 23.58 -7.60
N TYR A 61 8.90 22.74 -6.58
CA TYR A 61 9.74 23.08 -5.42
C TYR A 61 11.21 23.22 -5.79
N TYR A 62 11.74 22.30 -6.57
CA TYR A 62 13.13 22.35 -7.04
C TYR A 62 13.42 23.64 -7.82
N TRP A 63 12.49 24.08 -8.67
CA TRP A 63 12.63 25.32 -9.44
C TRP A 63 12.67 26.58 -8.57
N THR A 64 11.98 26.56 -7.43
CA THR A 64 11.85 27.70 -6.50
C THR A 64 12.65 27.51 -5.23
N LEU A 65 13.54 26.51 -5.18
CA LEU A 65 14.35 26.19 -4.03
C LEU A 65 15.27 27.38 -3.63
N ALA A 66 15.27 27.71 -2.34
CA ALA A 66 16.11 28.78 -1.82
C ALA A 66 17.61 28.48 -2.09
N PRO A 67 18.35 29.42 -2.65
CA PRO A 67 19.75 29.20 -3.01
C PRO A 67 20.69 29.14 -1.80
N ASP A 68 20.28 29.70 -0.66
CA ASP A 68 21.07 29.83 0.56
C ASP A 68 20.16 29.93 1.79
N LEU A 69 20.77 30.19 2.95
CA LEU A 69 20.06 30.45 4.20
C LEU A 69 18.99 31.53 4.03
N THR A 70 17.84 31.27 4.60
CA THR A 70 16.71 32.20 4.64
C THR A 70 16.55 32.81 6.03
N LEU A 71 15.41 33.38 6.31
CA LEU A 71 15.07 33.94 7.62
C LEU A 71 14.80 32.80 8.65
N GLU A 72 14.56 33.21 9.89
CA GLU A 72 14.20 32.35 11.01
C GLU A 72 15.34 31.39 11.41
N ASP A 73 15.03 30.12 11.71
CA ASP A 73 15.96 29.16 12.28
C ASP A 73 16.81 28.40 11.23
N SER A 74 16.79 28.87 9.98
CA SER A 74 17.45 28.17 8.85
C SER A 74 18.94 27.89 9.12
N GLY A 75 19.65 28.81 9.81
CA GLY A 75 21.06 28.64 10.15
C GLY A 75 21.28 27.48 11.14
N GLU A 76 20.50 27.46 12.21
CA GLU A 76 20.56 26.41 13.23
C GLU A 76 20.19 25.03 12.64
N LEU A 77 19.10 24.98 11.89
CA LEU A 77 18.62 23.77 11.25
C LEU A 77 19.63 23.23 10.23
N ALA A 78 20.29 24.09 9.46
CA ALA A 78 21.35 23.69 8.52
C ALA A 78 22.56 23.10 9.24
N VAL A 79 23.01 23.70 10.36
CA VAL A 79 24.11 23.19 11.19
C VAL A 79 23.72 21.87 11.84
N GLY A 80 22.52 21.79 12.44
CA GLY A 80 21.97 20.57 13.02
C GLY A 80 21.92 19.42 12.03
N SER A 81 21.45 19.68 10.80
CA SER A 81 21.42 18.71 9.72
C SER A 81 22.80 18.24 9.29
N PHE A 82 23.78 19.14 9.15
CA PHE A 82 25.12 18.79 8.67
C PHE A 82 25.88 17.89 9.65
N TYR A 83 25.76 18.15 10.96
CA TYR A 83 26.45 17.40 12.01
C TYR A 83 25.62 16.28 12.63
N ALA A 84 24.39 16.03 12.17
CA ALA A 84 23.42 15.16 12.83
C ALA A 84 23.21 15.56 14.30
N GLY A 85 23.17 16.88 14.55
CA GLY A 85 22.99 17.48 15.88
C GLY A 85 21.51 17.49 16.28
N VAL A 86 21.27 18.08 17.47
CA VAL A 86 19.91 18.29 17.99
C VAL A 86 19.66 19.81 17.94
N PRO A 87 18.84 20.29 17.00
CA PRO A 87 18.40 21.69 17.01
C PRO A 87 17.50 21.96 18.23
N HIS A 88 17.08 23.23 18.40
CA HIS A 88 16.20 23.62 19.50
C HIS A 88 15.01 22.64 19.72
N PRO A 89 14.42 22.59 20.93
CA PRO A 89 13.30 21.70 21.21
C PRO A 89 12.11 21.88 20.23
N PRO A 90 11.54 20.76 19.72
CA PRO A 90 11.65 19.38 20.17
C PRO A 90 12.78 18.54 19.53
N GLY A 91 13.69 19.11 18.75
CA GLY A 91 14.89 18.45 18.23
C GLY A 91 14.73 17.71 16.90
N TYR A 92 13.55 17.51 16.40
CA TYR A 92 13.18 16.96 15.06
C TYR A 92 14.01 15.76 14.59
N PRO A 93 14.16 14.65 15.35
CA PRO A 93 15.16 13.63 15.08
C PRO A 93 15.01 12.95 13.72
N VAL A 94 13.78 12.70 13.26
CA VAL A 94 13.53 12.07 11.96
C VAL A 94 13.93 12.99 10.82
N TRP A 95 13.56 14.25 10.91
CA TRP A 95 13.92 15.27 9.93
C TRP A 95 15.44 15.48 9.88
N THR A 96 16.09 15.63 11.04
CA THR A 96 17.54 15.82 11.13
C THR A 96 18.33 14.66 10.52
N ILE A 97 17.96 13.41 10.81
CA ILE A 97 18.62 12.23 10.24
C ILE A 97 18.44 12.19 8.72
N PHE A 98 17.24 12.47 8.23
CA PHE A 98 16.97 12.48 6.79
C PHE A 98 17.75 13.59 6.08
N THR A 99 17.74 14.82 6.59
CA THR A 99 18.46 15.95 6.00
C THR A 99 19.98 15.75 6.07
N TRP A 100 20.50 15.18 7.16
CA TRP A 100 21.89 14.76 7.26
C TRP A 100 22.27 13.76 6.16
N LEU A 101 21.43 12.74 5.93
CA LEU A 101 21.64 11.75 4.88
C LEU A 101 21.69 12.42 3.49
N VAL A 102 20.76 13.31 3.20
CA VAL A 102 20.75 14.05 1.92
C VAL A 102 22.00 14.92 1.80
N CYS A 103 22.43 15.61 2.85
CA CYS A 103 23.69 16.38 2.86
C CYS A 103 24.92 15.53 2.53
N LYS A 104 24.94 14.25 2.91
CA LYS A 104 26.06 13.33 2.61
C LYS A 104 25.96 12.73 1.21
N LEU A 105 24.76 12.42 0.73
CA LEU A 105 24.53 11.79 -0.56
C LEU A 105 24.61 12.78 -1.74
N VAL A 106 24.30 14.06 -1.49
CA VAL A 106 24.27 15.12 -2.51
C VAL A 106 25.39 16.12 -2.25
N PRO A 107 26.64 15.86 -2.67
CA PRO A 107 27.78 16.72 -2.34
C PRO A 107 27.90 17.92 -3.32
N VAL A 108 26.78 18.52 -3.70
CA VAL A 108 26.72 19.69 -4.60
C VAL A 108 26.11 20.88 -3.90
N SER A 109 26.47 22.10 -4.32
CA SER A 109 25.99 23.36 -3.72
C SER A 109 26.38 23.53 -2.24
N ASN A 110 25.80 24.52 -1.58
CA ASN A 110 26.02 24.77 -0.15
C ASN A 110 25.13 23.87 0.75
N ILE A 111 25.38 23.88 2.05
CA ILE A 111 24.67 23.02 3.02
C ILE A 111 23.19 23.42 3.10
N ALA A 112 22.88 24.72 3.14
CA ALA A 112 21.51 25.21 3.22
C ALA A 112 20.67 24.72 2.06
N TRP A 113 21.19 24.81 0.83
CA TRP A 113 20.52 24.30 -0.35
C TRP A 113 20.22 22.78 -0.29
N ARG A 114 21.18 21.99 0.25
CA ARG A 114 20.97 20.52 0.41
C ARG A 114 19.88 20.21 1.42
N VAL A 115 19.81 20.98 2.50
CA VAL A 115 18.77 20.81 3.52
C VAL A 115 17.41 21.24 2.99
N ALA A 116 17.35 22.39 2.28
CA ALA A 116 16.13 22.81 1.59
C ALA A 116 15.66 21.77 0.54
N LEU A 117 16.61 21.16 -0.20
CA LEU A 117 16.31 20.06 -1.11
C LEU A 117 15.67 18.86 -0.38
N ALA A 118 16.17 18.54 0.81
CA ALA A 118 15.58 17.46 1.62
C ALA A 118 14.15 17.80 2.06
N SER A 119 13.89 19.04 2.48
CA SER A 119 12.54 19.52 2.82
C SER A 119 11.61 19.46 1.60
N ALA A 120 12.08 19.88 0.42
CA ALA A 120 11.33 19.79 -0.83
C ALA A 120 10.96 18.35 -1.21
N ILE A 121 11.88 17.40 -1.03
CA ILE A 121 11.61 15.96 -1.26
C ILE A 121 10.52 15.47 -0.31
N GLN A 122 10.62 15.76 0.98
CA GLN A 122 9.63 15.33 1.98
C GLN A 122 8.25 15.92 1.70
N GLY A 123 8.17 17.23 1.43
CA GLY A 123 6.93 17.90 1.07
C GLY A 123 6.28 17.32 -0.18
N ALA A 124 7.07 17.06 -1.23
CA ALA A 124 6.56 16.46 -2.45
C ALA A 124 6.06 15.02 -2.25
N LEU A 125 6.77 14.20 -1.46
CA LEU A 125 6.33 12.85 -1.09
C LEU A 125 5.03 12.89 -0.29
N ALA A 126 4.88 13.81 0.66
CA ALA A 126 3.65 13.99 1.42
C ALA A 126 2.46 14.33 0.51
N CYS A 127 2.65 15.24 -0.45
CA CYS A 127 1.61 15.58 -1.44
C CYS A 127 1.23 14.38 -2.32
N GLY A 128 2.21 13.58 -2.75
CA GLY A 128 1.97 12.34 -3.48
C GLY A 128 1.18 11.33 -2.67
N MET A 129 1.50 11.15 -1.38
CA MET A 129 0.73 10.26 -0.50
C MET A 129 -0.72 10.73 -0.33
N ILE A 130 -0.97 12.03 -0.20
CA ILE A 130 -2.33 12.58 -0.19
C ILE A 130 -3.04 12.23 -1.50
N GLY A 131 -2.39 12.45 -2.64
CA GLY A 131 -2.93 12.08 -3.95
C GLY A 131 -3.30 10.60 -4.04
N MET A 132 -2.41 9.72 -3.57
CA MET A 132 -2.64 8.27 -3.53
C MET A 132 -3.84 7.90 -2.63
N MET A 133 -3.92 8.49 -1.44
CA MET A 133 -5.02 8.23 -0.50
C MET A 133 -6.37 8.71 -1.05
N VAL A 134 -6.40 9.88 -1.69
CA VAL A 134 -7.63 10.41 -2.32
C VAL A 134 -8.03 9.58 -3.54
N SER A 135 -7.07 9.13 -4.36
CA SER A 135 -7.32 8.21 -5.47
C SER A 135 -8.00 6.92 -4.96
N ARG A 136 -7.41 6.28 -3.95
CA ARG A 136 -7.97 5.05 -3.35
C ARG A 136 -9.33 5.31 -2.69
N GLY A 137 -9.47 6.41 -1.96
CA GLY A 137 -10.74 6.82 -1.34
C GLY A 137 -11.86 7.03 -2.38
N SER A 138 -11.53 7.63 -3.53
CA SER A 138 -12.48 7.81 -4.63
C SER A 138 -12.97 6.47 -5.20
N ALA A 139 -12.06 5.49 -5.39
CA ALA A 139 -12.44 4.14 -5.81
C ALA A 139 -13.36 3.47 -4.79
N MET A 140 -13.04 3.55 -3.50
CA MET A 140 -13.88 2.98 -2.43
C MET A 140 -15.28 3.64 -2.38
N ILE A 141 -15.38 4.93 -2.64
CA ILE A 141 -16.67 5.63 -2.74
C ILE A 141 -17.47 5.09 -3.92
N ILE A 142 -16.88 4.97 -5.10
CA ILE A 142 -17.54 4.44 -6.30
C ILE A 142 -18.02 3.01 -6.05
N GLU A 143 -17.18 2.15 -5.47
CA GLU A 143 -17.52 0.77 -5.09
C GLU A 143 -18.66 0.71 -4.06
N GLY A 144 -18.73 1.68 -3.14
CA GLY A 144 -19.70 1.75 -2.04
C GLY A 144 -21.13 2.14 -2.46
N PHE A 145 -21.27 2.91 -3.52
CA PHE A 145 -22.59 3.41 -3.97
C PHE A 145 -23.13 2.62 -5.18
N GLU A 146 -24.30 2.00 -5.04
CA GLU A 146 -24.92 1.18 -6.11
C GLU A 146 -25.09 1.95 -7.42
N ASN A 147 -25.48 3.22 -7.34
CA ASN A 147 -25.68 4.09 -8.51
C ASN A 147 -24.36 4.37 -9.29
N LEU A 148 -23.23 4.20 -8.69
CA LEU A 148 -21.92 4.46 -9.28
C LEU A 148 -21.22 3.18 -9.79
N ARG A 149 -21.64 2.00 -9.35
CA ARG A 149 -21.04 0.71 -9.75
C ARG A 149 -21.14 0.39 -11.24
N GLY A 150 -22.00 1.09 -11.98
CA GLY A 150 -22.19 0.93 -13.43
C GLY A 150 -21.26 1.77 -14.28
N ILE A 151 -20.34 2.53 -13.69
CA ILE A 151 -19.40 3.39 -14.42
C ILE A 151 -18.39 2.51 -15.18
N GLU A 152 -18.09 2.89 -16.42
CA GLU A 152 -17.07 2.21 -17.22
C GLU A 152 -15.72 2.20 -16.47
N PRO A 153 -14.99 1.08 -16.39
CA PRO A 153 -13.73 0.98 -15.64
C PRO A 153 -12.63 1.97 -16.06
N LYS A 154 -12.65 2.45 -17.29
CA LYS A 154 -11.74 3.51 -17.75
C LYS A 154 -12.08 4.86 -17.15
N VAL A 155 -13.37 5.18 -17.09
CA VAL A 155 -13.87 6.44 -16.50
C VAL A 155 -13.65 6.44 -14.99
N GLU A 156 -13.91 5.33 -14.32
CA GLU A 156 -13.61 5.15 -12.89
C GLU A 156 -12.13 5.44 -12.58
N LYS A 157 -11.21 4.79 -13.31
CA LYS A 157 -9.77 5.03 -13.16
C LYS A 157 -9.39 6.48 -13.41
N ALA A 158 -9.97 7.11 -14.43
CA ALA A 158 -9.72 8.53 -14.73
C ALA A 158 -10.19 9.43 -13.58
N ILE A 159 -11.37 9.19 -13.02
CA ILE A 159 -11.89 9.93 -11.87
C ILE A 159 -10.94 9.80 -10.68
N CYS A 160 -10.51 8.57 -10.34
CA CYS A 160 -9.61 8.32 -9.22
C CYS A 160 -8.28 9.07 -9.39
N VAL A 161 -7.66 9.00 -10.58
CA VAL A 161 -6.40 9.71 -10.87
C VAL A 161 -6.59 11.21 -10.79
N VAL A 162 -7.65 11.76 -11.40
CA VAL A 162 -7.88 13.21 -11.42
C VAL A 162 -8.16 13.73 -10.02
N CYS A 163 -9.02 13.08 -9.24
CA CYS A 163 -9.31 13.48 -7.87
C CYS A 163 -8.07 13.45 -6.99
N GLY A 164 -7.30 12.37 -7.06
CA GLY A 164 -6.06 12.23 -6.30
C GLY A 164 -5.00 13.26 -6.72
N TYR A 165 -4.79 13.43 -8.02
CA TYR A 165 -3.88 14.42 -8.57
C TYR A 165 -4.24 15.85 -8.13
N VAL A 166 -5.49 16.24 -8.30
CA VAL A 166 -5.96 17.58 -7.90
C VAL A 166 -5.78 17.82 -6.41
N ALA A 167 -6.10 16.84 -5.56
CA ALA A 167 -5.92 16.96 -4.11
C ALA A 167 -4.44 17.16 -3.73
N GLY A 168 -3.54 16.35 -4.31
CA GLY A 168 -2.11 16.47 -4.06
C GLY A 168 -1.53 17.78 -4.59
N MET A 169 -1.97 18.26 -5.76
CA MET A 169 -1.53 19.54 -6.32
C MET A 169 -2.04 20.73 -5.51
N LEU A 170 -3.29 20.71 -5.07
CA LEU A 170 -3.83 21.76 -4.19
C LEU A 170 -3.08 21.83 -2.87
N MET A 171 -2.69 20.69 -2.31
CA MET A 171 -1.85 20.66 -1.10
C MET A 171 -0.45 21.19 -1.39
N GLY A 172 0.20 20.73 -2.47
CA GLY A 172 1.59 21.08 -2.78
C GLY A 172 1.78 22.52 -3.20
N PHE A 173 0.83 23.11 -3.90
CA PHE A 173 0.93 24.49 -4.38
C PHE A 173 0.12 25.50 -3.55
N ASN A 174 -0.36 25.13 -2.35
CA ASN A 174 -0.83 26.16 -1.44
C ASN A 174 0.35 26.97 -0.92
N GLY A 175 0.12 28.26 -0.70
CA GLY A 175 1.20 29.19 -0.37
C GLY A 175 1.95 28.85 0.92
N TYR A 176 1.28 28.25 1.90
CA TYR A 176 1.89 27.88 3.18
C TYR A 176 2.87 26.71 3.02
N LEU A 177 2.40 25.57 2.54
CA LEU A 177 3.28 24.39 2.39
C LEU A 177 4.41 24.66 1.40
N TRP A 178 4.12 25.36 0.29
CA TRP A 178 5.15 25.71 -0.69
C TRP A 178 6.26 26.54 -0.07
N SER A 179 5.91 27.62 0.64
CA SER A 179 6.92 28.49 1.26
C SER A 179 7.83 27.74 2.23
N GLN A 180 7.27 26.83 3.02
CA GLN A 180 8.05 26.04 4.00
C GLN A 180 8.87 24.93 3.33
N ALA A 181 8.35 24.30 2.28
CA ALA A 181 9.03 23.20 1.61
C ALA A 181 10.25 23.61 0.75
N VAL A 182 10.38 24.90 0.40
CA VAL A 182 11.48 25.38 -0.47
C VAL A 182 12.61 26.08 0.27
N ILE A 183 12.52 26.15 1.58
CA ILE A 183 13.53 26.74 2.48
C ILE A 183 14.03 25.68 3.47
N VAL A 184 15.00 26.08 4.32
CA VAL A 184 15.46 25.25 5.44
C VAL A 184 14.47 25.43 6.60
N GLU A 185 13.45 24.59 6.64
CA GLU A 185 12.40 24.63 7.65
C GLU A 185 11.87 23.21 7.92
N VAL A 186 11.15 23.03 9.05
CA VAL A 186 10.64 21.73 9.51
C VAL A 186 9.14 21.64 9.39
#